data_c86752f0f1b78c3d82d9a98b50aed27e
#
_entry.id   c86752f0f1b78c3d82d9a98b50aed27e
#
_cell.length_a   1.000
_cell.length_b   1.000
_cell.length_c   1.000
_cell.angle_alpha   90.00
_cell.angle_beta   90.00
_cell.angle_gamma   90.00
#
_symmetry.space_group_name_H-M   'P 1'
#
loop_
_entity.id
_entity.type
_entity.pdbx_description
1 polymer ?
#
loop_
_entity_poly.entity_id
_entity_poly.type
_entity_poly.pdbx_seq_one_letter_code
_entity_poly.pdbx_strand_id
1 'polypeptide(L)'
;QLISCAIDHEEKHIAIHQAGMIERMAGVYDKAMNLFLQEEALIEKNFPDDALARSANLYEQGYVSMKLHDLPLAEKNMLSALDFAEKSNDLISIGCAYRGLGEILKASEKAEDAAVYFEKAITAFQKAGDTYGVEEVKELMSK
;
A
#
# COMPACT_ATOMS: atom_id res chain seq x y z
N GLN A 1 -11.19 27.47 14.33
CA GLN A 1 -11.39 27.37 12.86
C GLN A 1 -10.27 26.58 12.19
N LEU A 2 -9.00 26.85 12.52
CA LEU A 2 -7.87 26.10 11.97
C LEU A 2 -7.94 24.61 12.34
N ILE A 3 -8.31 24.31 13.59
CA ILE A 3 -8.48 22.94 14.06
C ILE A 3 -9.62 22.25 13.29
N SER A 4 -10.73 22.97 13.11
CA SER A 4 -11.88 22.46 12.38
C SER A 4 -11.53 22.13 10.92
N CYS A 5 -10.77 23.02 10.26
CA CYS A 5 -10.33 22.79 8.87
C CYS A 5 -9.39 21.58 8.79
N ALA A 6 -8.48 21.40 9.75
CA ALA A 6 -7.56 20.27 9.77
C ALA A 6 -8.32 18.95 9.93
N ILE A 7 -9.32 18.92 10.83
CA ILE A 7 -10.16 17.75 11.04
C ILE A 7 -10.94 17.41 9.77
N ASP A 8 -11.51 18.42 9.11
CA ASP A 8 -12.26 18.23 7.87
C ASP A 8 -11.40 17.62 6.76
N HIS A 9 -10.14 18.10 6.62
CA HIS A 9 -9.21 17.55 5.62
C HIS A 9 -8.81 16.12 5.95
N GLU A 10 -8.60 15.81 7.22
CA GLU A 10 -8.26 14.45 7.64
C GLU A 10 -9.43 13.50 7.38
N GLU A 11 -10.64 13.88 7.78
CA GLU A 11 -11.84 13.10 7.51
C GLU A 11 -12.04 12.88 6.02
N LYS A 12 -11.77 13.91 5.22
CA LYS A 12 -11.95 13.86 3.78
C LYS A 12 -10.99 12.85 3.14
N HIS A 13 -9.69 12.89 3.51
CA HIS A 13 -8.75 11.94 2.91
C HIS A 13 -9.04 10.50 3.34
N ILE A 14 -9.48 10.29 4.57
CA ILE A 14 -9.88 8.96 5.04
C ILE A 14 -11.10 8.46 4.26
N ALA A 15 -12.09 9.31 4.05
CA ALA A 15 -13.29 8.95 3.29
C ALA A 15 -12.95 8.60 1.83
N ILE A 16 -12.06 9.36 1.22
CA ILE A 16 -11.61 9.08 -0.15
C ILE A 16 -10.85 7.75 -0.20
N HIS A 17 -9.99 7.51 0.78
CA HIS A 17 -9.25 6.25 0.88
C HIS A 17 -10.20 5.05 0.96
N GLN A 18 -11.20 5.14 1.83
CA GLN A 18 -12.19 4.08 2.00
C GLN A 18 -12.99 3.86 0.71
N ALA A 19 -13.38 4.96 0.04
CA ALA A 19 -14.08 4.87 -1.24
C ALA A 19 -13.22 4.17 -2.30
N GLY A 20 -11.93 4.49 -2.34
CA GLY A 20 -10.97 3.83 -3.23
C GLY A 20 -10.86 2.34 -2.96
N MET A 21 -10.80 1.97 -1.68
CA MET A 21 -10.74 0.56 -1.28
C MET A 21 -12.00 -0.20 -1.70
N ILE A 22 -13.17 0.40 -1.56
CA ILE A 22 -14.43 -0.21 -1.97
C ILE A 22 -14.42 -0.48 -3.48
N GLU A 23 -13.99 0.50 -4.28
CA GLU A 23 -13.90 0.32 -5.74
C GLU A 23 -12.86 -0.73 -6.11
N ARG A 24 -11.73 -0.78 -5.40
CA ARG A 24 -10.71 -1.80 -5.60
C ARG A 24 -11.28 -3.19 -5.34
N MET A 25 -12.00 -3.36 -4.23
CA MET A 25 -12.60 -4.64 -3.86
C MET A 25 -13.67 -5.07 -4.86
N ALA A 26 -14.36 -4.10 -5.46
CA ALA A 26 -15.36 -4.36 -6.50
C ALA A 26 -14.73 -4.62 -7.87
N GLY A 27 -13.41 -4.48 -8.00
CA GLY A 27 -12.72 -4.70 -9.27
C GLY A 27 -12.80 -3.53 -10.24
N VAL A 28 -13.24 -2.35 -9.77
CA VAL A 28 -13.34 -1.13 -10.59
C VAL A 28 -12.04 -0.34 -10.42
N TYR A 29 -10.97 -0.87 -11.02
CA TYR A 29 -9.61 -0.39 -10.75
C TYR A 29 -9.33 1.02 -11.25
N ASP A 30 -9.89 1.42 -12.39
CA ASP A 30 -9.71 2.80 -12.92
C ASP A 30 -10.28 3.83 -11.94
N LYS A 31 -11.46 3.55 -11.41
CA LYS A 31 -12.11 4.44 -10.45
C LYS A 31 -11.37 4.45 -9.12
N ALA A 32 -10.89 3.29 -8.68
CA ALA A 32 -10.08 3.18 -7.48
C ALA A 32 -8.81 4.02 -7.61
N MET A 33 -8.09 3.91 -8.73
CA MET A 33 -6.88 4.69 -8.96
C MET A 33 -7.17 6.18 -8.92
N ASN A 34 -8.25 6.62 -9.57
CA ASN A 34 -8.63 8.03 -9.57
C ASN A 34 -8.85 8.55 -8.15
N LEU A 35 -9.51 7.77 -7.31
CA LEU A 35 -9.74 8.14 -5.90
C LEU A 35 -8.44 8.20 -5.11
N PHE A 36 -7.53 7.23 -5.30
CA PHE A 36 -6.25 7.25 -4.59
C PHE A 36 -5.37 8.42 -5.05
N LEU A 37 -5.44 8.81 -6.30
CA LEU A 37 -4.72 9.99 -6.80
C LEU A 37 -5.29 11.28 -6.19
N GLN A 38 -6.60 11.37 -6.02
CA GLN A 38 -7.24 12.50 -5.33
C GLN A 38 -6.79 12.56 -3.87
N GLU A 39 -6.73 11.40 -3.22
CA GLU A 39 -6.25 11.32 -1.83
C GLU A 39 -4.79 11.75 -1.74
N GLU A 40 -3.95 11.30 -2.66
CA GLU A 40 -2.53 11.66 -2.68
C GLU A 40 -2.35 13.19 -2.74
N ALA A 41 -3.09 13.84 -3.61
CA ALA A 41 -3.03 15.30 -3.75
C ALA A 41 -3.44 15.99 -2.45
N LEU A 42 -4.46 15.47 -1.79
CA LEU A 42 -4.94 16.01 -0.52
C LEU A 42 -3.90 15.84 0.59
N ILE A 43 -3.26 14.66 0.67
CA ILE A 43 -2.21 14.38 1.65
C ILE A 43 -1.01 15.30 1.42
N GLU A 44 -0.55 15.42 0.17
CA GLU A 44 0.60 16.28 -0.16
C GLU A 44 0.36 17.73 0.21
N LYS A 45 -0.86 18.19 0.05
CA LYS A 45 -1.21 19.58 0.35
C LYS A 45 -1.34 19.84 1.87
N ASN A 46 -1.96 18.92 2.60
CA ASN A 46 -2.36 19.17 3.99
C ASN A 46 -1.55 18.38 5.01
N PHE A 47 -0.99 17.23 4.64
CA PHE A 47 -0.29 16.32 5.55
C PHE A 47 0.98 15.74 4.89
N PRO A 48 1.86 16.60 4.31
CA PRO A 48 3.00 16.08 3.53
C PRO A 48 3.97 15.23 4.33
N ASP A 49 4.03 15.44 5.65
CA ASP A 49 4.95 14.71 6.52
C ASP A 49 4.33 13.48 7.19
N ASP A 50 3.08 13.15 6.85
CA ASP A 50 2.41 11.96 7.38
C ASP A 50 2.87 10.73 6.61
N ALA A 51 3.96 10.13 7.06
CA ALA A 51 4.58 8.99 6.39
C ALA A 51 3.64 7.78 6.34
N LEU A 52 2.87 7.55 7.39
CA LEU A 52 1.93 6.42 7.41
C LEU A 52 0.82 6.59 6.38
N ALA A 53 0.23 7.78 6.29
CA ALA A 53 -0.81 8.06 5.30
C ALA A 53 -0.26 7.94 3.87
N ARG A 54 0.94 8.43 3.64
CA ARG A 54 1.58 8.35 2.32
C ARG A 54 1.88 6.90 1.95
N SER A 55 2.36 6.11 2.90
CA SER A 55 2.61 4.69 2.67
C SER A 55 1.33 3.94 2.30
N ALA A 56 0.26 4.14 3.06
CA ALA A 56 -1.02 3.49 2.79
C ALA A 56 -1.57 3.84 1.41
N ASN A 57 -1.48 5.12 1.04
CA ASN A 57 -1.94 5.59 -0.26
C ASN A 57 -1.13 4.96 -1.42
N LEU A 58 0.19 4.99 -1.31
CA LEU A 58 1.07 4.44 -2.35
C LEU A 58 0.99 2.92 -2.45
N TYR A 59 0.77 2.24 -1.33
CA TYR A 59 0.51 0.80 -1.33
C TYR A 59 -0.72 0.48 -2.20
N GLU A 60 -1.80 1.20 -1.98
CA GLU A 60 -3.03 1.00 -2.74
C GLU A 60 -2.83 1.33 -4.22
N GLN A 61 -2.12 2.41 -4.54
CA GLN A 61 -1.79 2.74 -5.93
C GLN A 61 -0.96 1.64 -6.59
N GLY A 62 0.01 1.09 -5.85
CA GLY A 62 0.84 0.00 -6.35
C GLY A 62 0.02 -1.26 -6.63
N TYR A 63 -0.88 -1.60 -5.70
CA TYR A 63 -1.76 -2.75 -5.87
C TYR A 63 -2.68 -2.59 -7.08
N VAL A 64 -3.31 -1.43 -7.21
CA VAL A 64 -4.22 -1.16 -8.34
C VAL A 64 -3.46 -1.14 -9.66
N SER A 65 -2.24 -0.56 -9.68
CA SER A 65 -1.39 -0.56 -10.88
C SER A 65 -1.09 -2.00 -11.33
N MET A 66 -0.82 -2.89 -10.38
CA MET A 66 -0.59 -4.31 -10.67
C MET A 66 -1.84 -4.93 -11.31
N LYS A 67 -3.01 -4.65 -10.77
CA LYS A 67 -4.28 -5.16 -11.31
C LYS A 67 -4.60 -4.60 -12.70
N LEU A 68 -4.12 -3.39 -13.00
CA LEU A 68 -4.24 -2.77 -14.32
C LEU A 68 -3.12 -3.22 -15.26
N HIS A 69 -2.27 -4.14 -14.83
CA HIS A 69 -1.16 -4.72 -15.59
C HIS A 69 -0.05 -3.71 -15.93
N ASP A 70 0.05 -2.62 -15.17
CA ASP A 70 1.17 -1.69 -15.28
C ASP A 70 2.20 -2.05 -14.20
N LEU A 71 2.97 -3.11 -14.47
CA LEU A 71 3.93 -3.63 -13.49
C LEU A 71 5.06 -2.67 -13.16
N PRO A 72 5.65 -1.91 -14.12
CA PRO A 72 6.67 -0.92 -13.77
C PRO A 72 6.15 0.17 -12.81
N LEU A 73 4.94 0.68 -13.05
CA LEU A 73 4.34 1.67 -12.16
C LEU A 73 4.00 1.05 -10.80
N ALA A 74 3.51 -0.19 -10.79
CA ALA A 74 3.20 -0.91 -9.56
C ALA A 74 4.45 -1.03 -8.69
N GLU A 75 5.57 -1.44 -9.27
CA GLU A 75 6.84 -1.58 -8.55
C GLU A 75 7.32 -0.24 -8.00
N LYS A 76 7.28 0.80 -8.82
CA LYS A 76 7.68 2.15 -8.40
C LYS A 76 6.86 2.63 -7.21
N ASN A 77 5.54 2.51 -7.29
CA ASN A 77 4.65 2.94 -6.22
C ASN A 77 4.85 2.13 -4.95
N MET A 78 5.05 0.81 -5.09
CA MET A 78 5.24 -0.06 -3.94
C MET A 78 6.57 0.19 -3.24
N LEU A 79 7.64 0.48 -4.00
CA LEU A 79 8.93 0.86 -3.42
C LEU A 79 8.81 2.18 -2.65
N SER A 80 8.06 3.14 -3.18
CA SER A 80 7.80 4.40 -2.47
C SER A 80 6.98 4.14 -1.20
N ALA A 81 6.00 3.25 -1.27
CA ALA A 81 5.21 2.87 -0.09
C ALA A 81 6.11 2.27 1.00
N LEU A 82 7.06 1.42 0.61
CA LEU A 82 8.02 0.83 1.54
C LEU A 82 8.87 1.91 2.21
N ASP A 83 9.37 2.87 1.44
CA ASP A 83 10.20 3.96 1.97
C ASP A 83 9.44 4.74 3.05
N PHE A 84 8.19 5.11 2.79
CA PHE A 84 7.38 5.80 3.79
C PHE A 84 7.01 4.91 4.97
N ALA A 85 6.77 3.63 4.74
CA ALA A 85 6.49 2.68 5.81
C ALA A 85 7.68 2.59 6.77
N GLU A 86 8.89 2.52 6.23
CA GLU A 86 10.11 2.49 7.04
C GLU A 86 10.27 3.78 7.85
N LYS A 87 9.98 4.92 7.25
CA LYS A 87 10.01 6.22 7.95
C LYS A 87 9.01 6.29 9.09
N SER A 88 7.86 5.62 8.94
CA SER A 88 6.83 5.59 9.99
C SER A 88 7.14 4.56 11.09
N ASN A 89 8.07 3.64 10.86
CA ASN A 89 8.39 2.52 11.75
C ASN A 89 7.19 1.62 12.05
N ASP A 90 6.20 1.58 11.17
CA ASP A 90 5.02 0.73 11.35
C ASP A 90 5.28 -0.63 10.71
N LEU A 91 5.47 -1.65 11.53
CA LEU A 91 5.80 -3.00 11.07
C LEU A 91 4.74 -3.61 10.16
N ILE A 92 3.47 -3.33 10.42
CA ILE A 92 2.38 -3.82 9.55
C ILE A 92 2.48 -3.21 8.16
N SER A 93 2.70 -1.89 8.07
CA SER A 93 2.86 -1.20 6.79
C SER A 93 4.10 -1.69 6.04
N ILE A 94 5.19 -1.93 6.76
CA ILE A 94 6.43 -2.48 6.20
C ILE A 94 6.16 -3.88 5.62
N GLY A 95 5.49 -4.73 6.38
CA GLY A 95 5.13 -6.07 5.94
C GLY A 95 4.23 -6.06 4.71
N CYS A 96 3.25 -5.17 4.69
CA CYS A 96 2.35 -5.02 3.55
C CYS A 96 3.11 -4.59 2.29
N ALA A 97 4.03 -3.64 2.42
CA ALA A 97 4.83 -3.17 1.27
C ALA A 97 5.72 -4.29 0.72
N TYR A 98 6.37 -5.05 1.59
CA TYR A 98 7.17 -6.21 1.17
C TYR A 98 6.30 -7.27 0.49
N ARG A 99 5.13 -7.56 1.04
CA ARG A 99 4.19 -8.49 0.42
C ARG A 99 3.79 -8.02 -0.97
N GLY A 100 3.46 -6.73 -1.10
CA GLY A 100 3.10 -6.14 -2.38
C GLY A 100 4.22 -6.26 -3.42
N LEU A 101 5.47 -6.00 -3.02
CA LEU A 101 6.62 -6.17 -3.90
C LEU A 101 6.79 -7.63 -4.32
N GLY A 102 6.58 -8.56 -3.40
CA GLY A 102 6.62 -9.98 -3.73
C GLY A 102 5.59 -10.35 -4.78
N GLU A 103 4.36 -9.87 -4.62
CA GLU A 103 3.30 -10.15 -5.59
C GLU A 103 3.61 -9.55 -6.96
N ILE A 104 4.11 -8.32 -7.00
CA ILE A 104 4.46 -7.64 -8.26
C ILE A 104 5.59 -8.37 -8.98
N LEU A 105 6.63 -8.76 -8.25
CA LEU A 105 7.76 -9.48 -8.86
C LEU A 105 7.37 -10.89 -9.32
N LYS A 106 6.47 -11.54 -8.59
CA LYS A 106 5.93 -12.83 -9.03
C LYS A 106 5.17 -12.66 -10.34
N ALA A 107 4.35 -11.62 -10.45
CA ALA A 107 3.62 -11.29 -11.68
C ALA A 107 4.56 -10.92 -12.83
N SER A 108 5.75 -10.41 -12.51
CA SER A 108 6.78 -10.06 -13.48
C SER A 108 7.67 -11.26 -13.84
N GLU A 109 7.33 -12.45 -13.38
CA GLU A 109 8.10 -13.70 -13.60
C GLU A 109 9.49 -13.67 -13.00
N LYS A 110 9.66 -12.92 -11.90
CA LYS A 110 10.91 -12.83 -11.14
C LYS A 110 10.75 -13.57 -9.81
N ALA A 111 10.55 -14.88 -9.88
CA ALA A 111 10.19 -15.71 -8.73
C ALA A 111 11.23 -15.69 -7.61
N GLU A 112 12.53 -15.65 -7.95
CA GLU A 112 13.59 -15.63 -6.94
C GLU A 112 13.58 -14.32 -6.14
N ASP A 113 13.44 -13.19 -6.83
CA ASP A 113 13.35 -11.89 -6.18
C ASP A 113 12.06 -11.77 -5.36
N ALA A 114 10.97 -12.31 -5.89
CA ALA A 114 9.69 -12.33 -5.18
C ALA A 114 9.82 -13.07 -3.84
N ALA A 115 10.49 -14.22 -3.84
CA ALA A 115 10.69 -15.02 -2.61
C ALA A 115 11.42 -14.22 -1.53
N VAL A 116 12.42 -13.43 -1.90
CA VAL A 116 13.16 -12.57 -0.96
C VAL A 116 12.23 -11.59 -0.27
N TYR A 117 11.37 -10.93 -1.03
CA TYR A 117 10.43 -9.96 -0.46
C TYR A 117 9.34 -10.62 0.38
N PHE A 118 8.85 -11.78 -0.01
CA PHE A 118 7.89 -12.52 0.80
C PHE A 118 8.50 -12.92 2.15
N GLU A 119 9.75 -13.35 2.17
CA GLU A 119 10.43 -13.68 3.42
C GLU A 119 10.60 -12.45 4.32
N LYS A 120 10.91 -11.31 3.74
CA LYS A 120 10.99 -10.05 4.49
C LYS A 120 9.64 -9.65 5.06
N ALA A 121 8.56 -9.87 4.30
CA ALA A 121 7.20 -9.61 4.77
C ALA A 121 6.86 -10.49 5.97
N ILE A 122 7.19 -11.78 5.91
CA ILE A 122 6.98 -12.72 7.02
C ILE A 122 7.71 -12.23 8.27
N THR A 123 8.97 -11.82 8.13
CA THR A 123 9.75 -11.30 9.25
C THR A 123 9.10 -10.09 9.89
N ALA A 124 8.65 -9.13 9.07
CA ALA A 124 7.99 -7.92 9.58
C ALA A 124 6.69 -8.26 10.31
N PHE A 125 5.86 -9.12 9.73
CA PHE A 125 4.60 -9.53 10.37
C PHE A 125 4.84 -10.32 11.65
N GLN A 126 5.87 -11.18 11.69
CA GLN A 126 6.24 -11.91 12.92
C GLN A 126 6.62 -10.93 14.03
N LYS A 127 7.43 -9.92 13.72
CA LYS A 127 7.83 -8.89 14.69
C LYS A 127 6.63 -8.10 15.19
N ALA A 128 5.63 -7.92 14.35
CA ALA A 128 4.40 -7.22 14.70
C ALA A 128 3.42 -8.09 15.49
N GLY A 129 3.66 -9.39 15.57
CA GLY A 129 2.74 -10.35 16.18
C GLY A 129 1.51 -10.63 15.32
N ASP A 130 1.59 -10.34 14.02
CA ASP A 130 0.48 -10.51 13.08
C ASP A 130 0.54 -11.91 12.43
N THR A 131 -0.07 -12.89 13.09
CA THR A 131 -0.09 -14.26 12.60
C THR A 131 -0.91 -14.41 11.32
N TYR A 132 -1.97 -13.61 11.17
CA TYR A 132 -2.78 -13.61 9.96
C TYR A 132 -1.95 -13.15 8.76
N GLY A 133 -1.19 -12.06 8.92
CA GLY A 133 -0.30 -11.56 7.88
C GLY A 133 0.73 -12.58 7.44
N VAL A 134 1.32 -13.29 8.40
CA VAL A 134 2.29 -14.36 8.12
C VAL A 134 1.65 -15.47 7.29
N GLU A 135 0.47 -15.94 7.69
CA GLU A 135 -0.22 -17.01 6.97
C GLU A 135 -0.64 -16.58 5.56
N GLU A 136 -1.07 -15.34 5.40
CA GLU A 136 -1.45 -14.80 4.11
C GLU A 136 -0.26 -14.80 3.15
N VAL A 137 0.93 -14.39 3.60
CA VAL A 137 2.13 -14.40 2.77
C VAL A 137 2.53 -15.83 2.40
N LYS A 138 2.47 -16.77 3.35
CA LYS A 138 2.77 -18.17 3.07
C LYS A 138 1.84 -18.74 2.01
N GLU A 139 0.56 -18.37 2.06
CA GLU A 139 -0.41 -18.78 1.06
C GLU A 139 -0.04 -18.23 -0.33
N LEU A 140 0.35 -16.96 -0.40
CA LEU A 140 0.79 -16.35 -1.64
C LEU A 140 2.03 -17.03 -2.21
N MET A 141 2.96 -17.45 -1.37
CA MET A 141 4.17 -18.17 -1.79
C MET A 141 3.84 -19.54 -2.36
N SER A 142 2.79 -20.18 -1.88
CA SER A 142 2.42 -21.53 -2.31
C SER A 142 1.68 -21.56 -3.65
N LYS A 143 1.22 -20.45 -4.13
CA LYS A 143 0.54 -20.32 -5.41
C LYS A 143 1.57 -20.13 -6.52
#